data_b7a23a592ae807d3b703b64a1eb77b8e
#
_entry.id   b7a23a592ae807d3b703b64a1eb77b8e
#
_cell.length_a   1.000
_cell.length_b   1.000
_cell.length_c   1.000
_cell.angle_alpha   90.00
_cell.angle_beta   90.00
_cell.angle_gamma   90.00
#
_symmetry.space_group_name_H-M   'P 1'
#
loop_
_entity.id
_entity.type
_entity.pdbx_description
1 polymer ?
#
loop_
_entity_poly.entity_id
_entity_poly.type
_entity_poly.pdbx_seq_one_letter_code
_entity_poly.pdbx_strand_id
1 'polypeptide(L)'
;MEKLVINKLPTRTWNRLGVNEALIEWDAENAEKLPEERVNAAADEKKTAHITVRGDSEYAEKTVTLTLAPGAELTVFEDMAASHKLSVKTDVTLGVNAKLRLVQVQSAGEQGLARSAITADCAEGAGLELVQILLGAGDVYSDCLVELRGDDSGFKS
;
A
#
# COMPACT_ATOMS: atom_id res chain seq x y z
N MET A 1 -6.04 -5.27 21.85
CA MET A 1 -5.09 -4.23 21.38
C MET A 1 -3.73 -4.86 21.18
N GLU A 2 -3.21 -4.89 20.00
CA GLU A 2 -1.92 -5.49 19.63
C GLU A 2 -0.91 -4.41 19.23
N LYS A 3 0.37 -4.77 19.30
CA LYS A 3 1.44 -3.89 18.80
C LYS A 3 1.79 -4.32 17.39
N LEU A 4 1.52 -3.44 16.43
CA LEU A 4 1.90 -3.61 15.04
C LEU A 4 3.30 -3.04 14.83
N VAL A 5 4.19 -3.87 14.27
CA VAL A 5 5.53 -3.44 13.86
C VAL A 5 5.48 -3.02 12.40
N ILE A 6 5.84 -1.77 12.12
CA ILE A 6 5.90 -1.21 10.78
C ILE A 6 7.35 -1.22 10.32
N ASN A 7 7.59 -1.48 9.04
CA ASN A 7 8.91 -1.55 8.41
C ASN A 7 9.88 -2.55 9.09
N LYS A 8 9.34 -3.68 9.55
CA LYS A 8 10.17 -4.76 10.05
C LYS A 8 11.03 -5.33 8.93
N LEU A 9 12.33 -5.13 9.02
CA LEU A 9 13.26 -5.70 8.06
C LEU A 9 13.27 -7.24 8.16
N PRO A 10 13.23 -7.97 7.03
CA PRO A 10 13.23 -9.44 7.01
C PRO A 10 14.52 -10.04 7.59
N THR A 11 15.63 -9.31 7.51
CA THR A 11 16.92 -9.69 8.12
C THR A 11 17.54 -8.47 8.77
N ARG A 12 18.16 -8.65 9.95
CA ARG A 12 18.93 -7.59 10.61
C ARG A 12 20.21 -7.33 9.82
N THR A 13 20.16 -6.36 8.93
CA THR A 13 21.37 -5.80 8.31
C THR A 13 21.93 -4.74 9.27
N TRP A 14 23.17 -4.89 9.74
CA TRP A 14 23.84 -4.01 10.70
C TRP A 14 23.27 -4.06 12.12
N ASN A 15 24.12 -4.51 13.01
CA ASN A 15 23.83 -4.66 14.43
C ASN A 15 23.06 -3.48 15.02
N ARG A 16 21.84 -3.72 15.51
CA ARG A 16 21.10 -2.96 16.53
C ARG A 16 20.36 -1.70 16.11
N LEU A 17 20.30 -1.32 14.87
CA LEU A 17 19.49 -0.16 14.49
C LEU A 17 18.16 -0.65 13.91
N GLY A 18 17.06 -0.54 14.68
CA GLY A 18 15.70 -0.54 14.15
C GLY A 18 15.45 0.74 13.37
N VAL A 19 16.26 0.97 12.32
CA VAL A 19 16.13 2.15 11.46
C VAL A 19 14.82 2.02 10.71
N ASN A 20 13.95 3.02 10.88
CA ASN A 20 12.60 3.10 10.31
C ASN A 20 11.58 2.09 10.86
N GLU A 21 11.91 1.28 11.87
CA GLU A 21 10.95 0.42 12.56
C GLU A 21 10.12 1.25 13.52
N ALA A 22 8.79 1.22 13.38
CA ALA A 22 7.87 1.87 14.29
C ALA A 22 6.93 0.86 14.94
N LEU A 23 6.57 1.10 16.19
CA LEU A 23 5.57 0.34 16.93
C LEU A 23 4.33 1.19 17.08
N ILE A 24 3.21 0.73 16.53
CA ILE A 24 1.91 1.37 16.72
C ILE A 24 0.96 0.46 17.49
N GLU A 25 0.09 1.05 18.30
CA GLU A 25 -1.01 0.33 18.93
C GLU A 25 -2.17 0.22 17.97
N TRP A 26 -2.64 -1.00 17.74
CA TRP A 26 -3.72 -1.32 16.81
C TRP A 26 -4.74 -2.26 17.44
N ASP A 27 -6.01 -2.01 17.23
CA ASP A 27 -7.09 -2.87 17.68
C ASP A 27 -7.78 -3.54 16.49
N ALA A 28 -7.18 -4.64 16.02
CA ALA A 28 -7.67 -5.37 14.85
C ALA A 28 -9.04 -6.06 15.10
N GLU A 29 -9.35 -6.39 16.36
CA GLU A 29 -10.60 -7.06 16.71
C GLU A 29 -11.80 -6.12 16.61
N ASN A 30 -11.61 -4.85 16.99
CA ASN A 30 -12.66 -3.83 16.96
C ASN A 30 -12.57 -2.90 15.73
N ALA A 31 -11.61 -3.11 14.84
CA ALA A 31 -11.47 -2.30 13.64
C ALA A 31 -12.64 -2.53 12.67
N GLU A 32 -13.25 -1.44 12.21
CA GLU A 32 -14.21 -1.47 11.13
C GLU A 32 -13.57 -1.99 9.85
N LYS A 33 -14.13 -3.06 9.28
CA LYS A 33 -13.68 -3.59 8.00
C LYS A 33 -14.43 -2.90 6.87
N LEU A 34 -13.77 -1.95 6.22
CA LEU A 34 -14.33 -1.29 5.05
C LEU A 34 -14.45 -2.28 3.87
N PRO A 35 -15.43 -2.10 2.98
CA PRO A 35 -15.60 -2.99 1.83
C PRO A 35 -14.32 -3.13 1.01
N GLU A 36 -13.95 -4.38 0.69
CA GLU A 36 -12.78 -4.66 -0.16
C GLU A 36 -12.98 -4.05 -1.55
N GLU A 37 -11.90 -3.56 -2.14
CA GLU A 37 -11.89 -3.02 -3.48
C GLU A 37 -10.92 -3.77 -4.36
N ARG A 38 -11.39 -4.16 -5.57
CA ARG A 38 -10.59 -4.92 -6.53
C ARG A 38 -10.54 -4.20 -7.86
N VAL A 39 -9.35 -3.96 -8.35
CA VAL A 39 -9.13 -3.39 -9.68
C VAL A 39 -8.32 -4.38 -10.51
N ASN A 40 -8.93 -4.82 -11.62
CA ASN A 40 -8.28 -5.73 -12.56
C ASN A 40 -8.04 -5.01 -13.88
N ALA A 41 -6.91 -5.29 -14.51
CA ALA A 41 -6.63 -4.90 -15.89
C ALA A 41 -6.39 -6.16 -16.72
N ALA A 42 -7.12 -6.29 -17.83
CA ALA A 42 -6.98 -7.41 -18.77
C ALA A 42 -5.65 -7.32 -19.54
N ALA A 43 -5.29 -8.39 -20.25
CA ALA A 43 -4.06 -8.41 -21.05
C ALA A 43 -4.02 -7.24 -22.05
N ASP A 44 -2.89 -6.53 -22.08
CA ASP A 44 -2.63 -5.36 -22.93
C ASP A 44 -3.62 -4.18 -22.74
N GLU A 45 -4.46 -4.23 -21.71
CA GLU A 45 -5.38 -3.13 -21.36
C GLU A 45 -4.62 -1.96 -20.76
N LYS A 46 -5.00 -0.74 -21.15
CA LYS A 46 -4.58 0.51 -20.50
C LYS A 46 -5.74 1.12 -19.75
N LYS A 47 -5.58 1.28 -18.44
CA LYS A 47 -6.67 1.69 -17.54
C LYS A 47 -6.20 2.70 -16.50
N THR A 48 -7.13 3.54 -16.07
CA THR A 48 -6.96 4.42 -14.90
C THR A 48 -8.09 4.15 -13.91
N ALA A 49 -7.76 4.09 -12.64
CA ALA A 49 -8.71 3.90 -11.55
C ALA A 49 -8.50 4.94 -10.45
N HIS A 50 -9.57 5.28 -9.77
CA HIS A 50 -9.56 6.17 -8.60
C HIS A 50 -10.17 5.44 -7.42
N ILE A 51 -9.45 5.38 -6.32
CA ILE A 51 -9.87 4.75 -5.07
C ILE A 51 -9.88 5.82 -3.99
N THR A 52 -11.00 5.94 -3.30
CA THR A 52 -11.13 6.87 -2.18
C THR A 52 -11.41 6.09 -0.91
N VAL A 53 -10.56 6.26 0.10
CA VAL A 53 -10.69 5.59 1.40
C VAL A 53 -10.82 6.64 2.48
N ARG A 54 -11.88 6.53 3.29
CA ARG A 54 -12.12 7.39 4.45
C ARG A 54 -12.23 6.53 5.69
N GLY A 55 -11.44 6.85 6.71
CA GLY A 55 -11.47 6.19 8.02
C GLY A 55 -12.07 7.12 9.05
N ASP A 56 -13.39 6.99 9.29
CA ASP A 56 -14.14 7.83 10.23
C ASP A 56 -14.33 7.14 11.59
N SER A 57 -14.12 5.83 11.67
CA SER A 57 -14.15 5.05 12.91
C SER A 57 -12.84 5.18 13.68
N GLU A 58 -12.86 4.88 14.99
CA GLU A 58 -11.65 4.89 15.82
C GLU A 58 -10.52 4.04 15.22
N TYR A 59 -10.87 2.88 14.66
CA TYR A 59 -10.00 2.01 13.88
C TYR A 59 -10.73 1.57 12.62
N ALA A 60 -10.16 1.78 11.45
CA ALA A 60 -10.70 1.33 10.17
C ALA A 60 -9.63 0.60 9.35
N GLU A 61 -10.03 -0.48 8.69
CA GLU A 61 -9.17 -1.26 7.81
C GLU A 61 -9.79 -1.43 6.42
N LYS A 62 -9.00 -1.21 5.40
CA LYS A 62 -9.36 -1.42 3.98
C LYS A 62 -8.38 -2.37 3.33
N THR A 63 -8.89 -3.30 2.53
CA THR A 63 -8.08 -4.10 1.61
C THR A 63 -8.36 -3.65 0.18
N VAL A 64 -7.29 -3.42 -0.57
CA VAL A 64 -7.31 -3.13 -2.00
C VAL A 64 -6.51 -4.22 -2.71
N THR A 65 -7.06 -4.79 -3.77
CA THR A 65 -6.39 -5.81 -4.58
C THR A 65 -6.25 -5.31 -6.01
N LEU A 66 -5.02 -5.23 -6.50
CA LEU A 66 -4.69 -4.80 -7.86
C LEU A 66 -4.10 -5.97 -8.63
N THR A 67 -4.76 -6.42 -9.70
CA THR A 67 -4.29 -7.54 -10.51
C THR A 67 -4.18 -7.14 -11.97
N LEU A 68 -2.98 -7.21 -12.51
CA LEU A 68 -2.70 -6.89 -13.90
C LEU A 68 -2.30 -8.15 -14.67
N ALA A 69 -3.05 -8.45 -15.74
CA ALA A 69 -2.69 -9.50 -16.68
C ALA A 69 -1.45 -9.09 -17.52
N PRO A 70 -0.81 -10.02 -18.22
CA PRO A 70 0.39 -9.72 -19.02
C PRO A 70 0.19 -8.53 -19.97
N GLY A 71 1.19 -7.65 -20.03
CA GLY A 71 1.19 -6.46 -20.89
C GLY A 71 0.28 -5.31 -20.45
N ALA A 72 -0.54 -5.51 -19.40
CA ALA A 72 -1.48 -4.48 -18.94
C ALA A 72 -0.74 -3.26 -18.34
N GLU A 73 -1.32 -2.08 -18.54
CA GLU A 73 -0.86 -0.83 -17.93
C GLU A 73 -1.99 -0.22 -17.07
N LEU A 74 -1.75 -0.03 -15.78
CA LEU A 74 -2.74 0.55 -14.86
C LEU A 74 -2.14 1.75 -14.13
N THR A 75 -2.89 2.84 -14.09
CA THR A 75 -2.61 3.95 -13.17
C THR A 75 -3.71 4.00 -12.12
N VAL A 76 -3.33 3.95 -10.85
CA VAL A 76 -4.26 4.07 -9.73
C VAL A 76 -3.95 5.33 -8.96
N PHE A 77 -4.98 6.16 -8.73
CA PHE A 77 -4.94 7.26 -7.78
C PHE A 77 -5.71 6.82 -6.53
N GLU A 78 -5.02 6.70 -5.41
CA GLU A 78 -5.57 6.30 -4.13
C GLU A 78 -5.50 7.45 -3.14
N ASP A 79 -6.66 7.97 -2.76
CA ASP A 79 -6.82 9.06 -1.81
C ASP A 79 -7.30 8.51 -0.45
N MET A 80 -6.42 8.57 0.54
CA MET A 80 -6.62 8.05 1.88
C MET A 80 -6.73 9.21 2.87
N ALA A 81 -7.83 9.27 3.63
CA ALA A 81 -7.97 10.25 4.70
C ALA A 81 -8.38 9.59 6.02
N ALA A 82 -7.58 9.82 7.06
CA ALA A 82 -7.77 9.30 8.40
C ALA A 82 -8.17 10.42 9.36
N SER A 83 -9.41 10.40 9.86
CA SER A 83 -9.83 11.24 10.99
C SER A 83 -9.31 10.65 12.31
N HIS A 84 -9.26 9.33 12.39
CA HIS A 84 -8.72 8.54 13.50
C HIS A 84 -7.64 7.58 12.98
N LYS A 85 -7.74 6.28 13.21
CA LYS A 85 -6.74 5.32 12.77
C LYS A 85 -7.23 4.54 11.55
N LEU A 86 -6.57 4.73 10.42
CA LEU A 86 -6.85 4.05 9.15
C LEU A 86 -5.65 3.22 8.70
N SER A 87 -5.88 1.93 8.43
CA SER A 87 -4.89 1.05 7.79
C SER A 87 -5.42 0.56 6.45
N VAL A 88 -4.69 0.84 5.38
CA VAL A 88 -5.00 0.33 4.03
C VAL A 88 -3.92 -0.67 3.65
N LYS A 89 -4.37 -1.88 3.32
CA LYS A 89 -3.53 -2.95 2.78
C LYS A 89 -3.76 -3.05 1.28
N THR A 90 -2.70 -2.90 0.48
CA THR A 90 -2.75 -3.00 -0.98
C THR A 90 -1.94 -4.20 -1.45
N ASP A 91 -2.63 -5.23 -1.94
CA ASP A 91 -2.02 -6.42 -2.52
C ASP A 91 -1.97 -6.27 -4.05
N VAL A 92 -0.77 -6.38 -4.62
CA VAL A 92 -0.49 -6.14 -6.04
C VAL A 92 0.06 -7.41 -6.69
N THR A 93 -0.50 -7.80 -7.83
CA THR A 93 0.03 -8.86 -8.67
C THR A 93 0.21 -8.35 -10.10
N LEU A 94 1.44 -8.33 -10.59
CA LEU A 94 1.78 -7.89 -11.93
C LEU A 94 2.21 -9.08 -12.80
N GLY A 95 1.45 -9.31 -13.86
CA GLY A 95 1.81 -10.29 -14.91
C GLY A 95 3.03 -9.85 -15.72
N VAL A 96 3.50 -10.73 -16.58
CA VAL A 96 4.67 -10.49 -17.44
C VAL A 96 4.53 -9.18 -18.24
N ASN A 97 5.53 -8.31 -18.19
CA ASN A 97 5.55 -6.99 -18.84
C ASN A 97 4.44 -6.02 -18.40
N ALA A 98 3.69 -6.33 -17.34
CA ALA A 98 2.67 -5.42 -16.82
C ALA A 98 3.30 -4.21 -16.12
N LYS A 99 2.62 -3.06 -16.18
CA LYS A 99 3.09 -1.82 -15.56
C LYS A 99 2.01 -1.20 -14.68
N LEU A 100 2.35 -1.00 -13.42
CA LEU A 100 1.50 -0.29 -12.46
C LEU A 100 2.17 1.02 -12.03
N ARG A 101 1.41 2.11 -12.14
CA ARG A 101 1.71 3.36 -11.44
C ARG A 101 0.68 3.56 -10.35
N LEU A 102 1.12 3.50 -9.09
CA LEU A 102 0.29 3.74 -7.91
C LEU A 102 0.65 5.09 -7.30
N VAL A 103 -0.30 6.01 -7.32
CA VAL A 103 -0.18 7.34 -6.72
C VAL A 103 -1.06 7.38 -5.49
N GLN A 104 -0.46 7.43 -4.31
CA GLN A 104 -1.16 7.51 -3.03
C GLN A 104 -1.06 8.91 -2.45
N VAL A 105 -2.20 9.50 -2.12
CA VAL A 105 -2.28 10.69 -1.28
C VAL A 105 -2.78 10.25 0.08
N GLN A 106 -1.94 10.41 1.10
CA GLN A 106 -2.24 10.00 2.48
C GLN A 106 -2.38 11.25 3.34
N SER A 107 -3.53 11.43 3.94
CA SER A 107 -3.79 12.53 4.85
C SER A 107 -4.25 12.02 6.22
N ALA A 108 -3.70 12.59 7.29
CA ALA A 108 -4.11 12.34 8.66
C ALA A 108 -4.39 13.65 9.38
N GLY A 109 -5.52 13.73 10.08
CA GLY A 109 -5.85 14.85 10.97
C GLY A 109 -4.87 14.92 12.16
N GLU A 110 -4.94 15.97 12.99
CA GLU A 110 -4.00 16.18 14.11
C GLU A 110 -3.86 14.99 15.06
N GLN A 111 -4.91 14.22 15.26
CA GLN A 111 -4.91 13.01 16.10
C GLN A 111 -5.07 11.73 15.24
N GLY A 112 -5.00 11.89 13.92
CA GLY A 112 -5.17 10.80 12.98
C GLY A 112 -3.88 9.99 12.79
N LEU A 113 -4.05 8.74 12.40
CA LEU A 113 -2.99 7.86 11.97
C LEU A 113 -3.39 7.19 10.66
N ALA A 114 -2.65 7.42 9.60
CA ALA A 114 -2.81 6.73 8.32
C ALA A 114 -1.66 5.74 8.11
N ARG A 115 -1.99 4.49 7.81
CA ARG A 115 -1.02 3.46 7.46
C ARG A 115 -1.32 2.91 6.07
N SER A 116 -0.32 2.90 5.20
CA SER A 116 -0.32 2.16 3.94
C SER A 116 0.62 0.96 4.04
N ALA A 117 0.11 -0.23 3.73
CA ALA A 117 0.91 -1.45 3.66
C ALA A 117 0.76 -2.05 2.26
N ILE A 118 1.82 -2.02 1.46
CA ILE A 118 1.83 -2.51 0.08
C ILE A 118 2.63 -3.80 0.02
N THR A 119 2.02 -4.85 -0.56
CA THR A 119 2.73 -6.08 -0.93
C THR A 119 2.59 -6.26 -2.44
N ALA A 120 3.70 -6.38 -3.15
CA ALA A 120 3.69 -6.51 -4.60
C ALA A 120 4.49 -7.72 -5.06
N ASP A 121 3.94 -8.45 -6.01
CA ASP A 121 4.57 -9.55 -6.73
C ASP A 121 4.71 -9.17 -8.22
N CYS A 122 5.93 -9.04 -8.69
CA CYS A 122 6.25 -8.57 -10.04
C CYS A 122 6.89 -9.70 -10.87
N ALA A 123 6.16 -10.18 -11.89
CA ALA A 123 6.67 -11.15 -12.85
C ALA A 123 7.75 -10.53 -13.77
N GLU A 124 8.32 -11.34 -14.67
CA GLU A 124 9.33 -10.92 -15.65
C GLU A 124 8.92 -9.66 -16.42
N GLY A 125 9.81 -8.69 -16.54
CA GLY A 125 9.59 -7.42 -17.23
C GLY A 125 8.54 -6.50 -16.59
N ALA A 126 7.93 -6.91 -15.48
CA ALA A 126 6.91 -6.10 -14.81
C ALA A 126 7.54 -4.89 -14.10
N GLY A 127 6.80 -3.79 -14.06
CA GLY A 127 7.26 -2.55 -13.40
C GLY A 127 6.20 -1.97 -12.46
N LEU A 128 6.64 -1.67 -11.23
CA LEU A 128 5.86 -0.91 -10.25
C LEU A 128 6.50 0.47 -10.02
N GLU A 129 5.75 1.53 -10.27
CA GLU A 129 6.09 2.89 -9.86
C GLU A 129 5.16 3.32 -8.73
N LEU A 130 5.73 3.66 -7.58
CA LEU A 130 4.99 4.13 -6.40
C LEU A 130 5.30 5.62 -6.16
N VAL A 131 4.26 6.44 -6.12
CA VAL A 131 4.36 7.84 -5.72
C VAL A 131 3.52 8.05 -4.47
N GLN A 132 4.13 8.51 -3.38
CA GLN A 132 3.43 8.79 -2.13
C GLN A 132 3.50 10.27 -1.78
N ILE A 133 2.35 10.86 -1.51
CA ILE A 133 2.19 12.26 -1.08
C ILE A 133 1.59 12.23 0.32
N LEU A 134 2.37 12.68 1.29
CA LEU A 134 1.99 12.66 2.70
C LEU A 134 1.55 14.06 3.11
N LEU A 135 0.32 14.20 3.60
CA LEU A 135 -0.30 15.48 3.96
C LEU A 135 -0.90 15.40 5.37
N GLY A 136 -0.90 16.54 6.06
CA GLY A 136 -1.60 16.67 7.34
C GLY A 136 -0.67 16.80 8.54
N ALA A 137 -1.26 16.83 9.73
CA ALA A 137 -0.59 17.06 11.01
C ALA A 137 -0.48 15.79 11.87
N GLY A 138 -1.13 14.70 11.46
CA GLY A 138 -1.13 13.42 12.16
C GLY A 138 0.01 12.49 11.71
N ASP A 139 -0.01 11.28 12.25
CA ASP A 139 0.99 10.27 11.96
C ASP A 139 0.70 9.55 10.64
N VAL A 140 1.71 9.42 9.78
CA VAL A 140 1.62 8.68 8.53
C VAL A 140 2.73 7.64 8.45
N TYR A 141 2.34 6.40 8.21
CA TYR A 141 3.26 5.26 8.09
C TYR A 141 3.09 4.56 6.75
N SER A 142 4.18 4.09 6.18
CA SER A 142 4.19 3.34 4.93
C SER A 142 5.09 2.13 5.02
N ASP A 143 4.53 0.94 4.72
CA ASP A 143 5.24 -0.31 4.52
C ASP A 143 5.18 -0.68 3.05
N CYS A 144 6.30 -1.10 2.45
CA CYS A 144 6.31 -1.57 1.07
C CYS A 144 7.23 -2.80 0.95
N LEU A 145 6.63 -3.94 0.58
CA LEU A 145 7.34 -5.17 0.27
C LEU A 145 7.12 -5.51 -1.20
N VAL A 146 8.19 -5.52 -2.00
CA VAL A 146 8.13 -5.84 -3.43
C VAL A 146 9.01 -7.05 -3.72
N GLU A 147 8.39 -8.10 -4.26
CA GLU A 147 9.09 -9.27 -4.78
C GLU A 147 9.26 -9.15 -6.29
N LEU A 148 10.51 -9.08 -6.75
CA LEU A 148 10.88 -9.04 -8.17
C LEU A 148 11.27 -10.47 -8.58
N ARG A 149 10.36 -11.16 -9.29
CA ARG A 149 10.51 -12.61 -9.56
C ARG A 149 11.09 -12.95 -10.93
N GLY A 150 11.33 -12.00 -11.78
CA GLY A 150 11.84 -12.26 -13.11
C GLY A 150 12.88 -11.24 -13.56
N ASP A 151 13.57 -11.57 -14.65
CA ASP A 151 14.51 -10.66 -15.27
C ASP A 151 13.80 -9.38 -15.72
N ASP A 152 14.50 -8.26 -15.73
CA ASP A 152 13.98 -6.94 -16.11
C ASP A 152 12.75 -6.45 -15.31
N SER A 153 12.38 -7.13 -14.22
CA SER A 153 11.38 -6.61 -13.29
C SER A 153 11.96 -5.44 -12.48
N GLY A 154 11.13 -4.43 -12.18
CA GLY A 154 11.61 -3.21 -11.56
C GLY A 154 10.62 -2.55 -10.60
N PHE A 155 11.19 -1.88 -9.59
CA PHE A 155 10.46 -1.04 -8.64
C PHE A 155 11.10 0.34 -8.57
N LYS A 156 10.25 1.38 -8.58
CA LYS A 156 10.64 2.77 -8.42
C LYS A 156 9.71 3.45 -7.43
N SER A 157 10.25 4.16 -6.46
CA SER A 157 9.52 4.99 -5.50
C SER A 157 10.12 6.39 -5.40
#